data_d407ae9cf999e95050b46fd702e845b1
#
_entry.id   d407ae9cf999e95050b46fd702e845b1
#
_cell.length_a   1.000
_cell.length_b   1.000
_cell.length_c   1.000
_cell.angle_alpha   90.00
_cell.angle_beta   90.00
_cell.angle_gamma   90.00
#
_symmetry.space_group_name_H-M   'P 1'
#
loop_
_entity.id
_entity.type
_entity.pdbx_description
1 polymer ?
#
loop_
_entity_poly.entity_id
_entity_poly.type
_entity_poly.pdbx_seq_one_letter_code
_entity_poly.pdbx_strand_id
1 'polypeptide(L)'
;MWEHRTRPEPLTFASACRDTSSPTKSDAPTLRDRRQLTLAENAALFVETATALAKRAASGTPVAFDKDDDETLGFVTAAANLRARVYHIPEQTRFDTKQIAGNIIPAIATTNAIVAGLVVVEALHMLASRWSELRVVSLARRSTRLFTTFPCSLPN
;
A
#
# COMPACT_ATOMS: atom_id res chain seq x y z
N MET A 1 -24.46 -10.02 14.05
CA MET A 1 -23.33 -9.46 13.27
C MET A 1 -22.19 -8.97 14.17
N TRP A 2 -22.46 -8.51 15.41
CA TRP A 2 -21.45 -7.97 16.34
C TRP A 2 -21.17 -8.88 17.55
N GLU A 3 -21.58 -10.15 17.53
CA GLU A 3 -21.43 -11.08 18.66
C GLU A 3 -19.96 -11.39 19.02
N HIS A 4 -19.05 -11.27 18.05
CA HIS A 4 -17.62 -11.53 18.24
C HIS A 4 -16.71 -10.33 17.94
N ARG A 5 -17.28 -9.13 17.79
CA ARG A 5 -16.52 -7.91 17.48
C ARG A 5 -17.05 -6.74 18.31
N THR A 6 -16.16 -5.86 18.72
CA THR A 6 -16.52 -4.60 19.39
C THR A 6 -17.40 -3.76 18.45
N ARG A 7 -18.48 -3.19 18.98
CA ARG A 7 -19.34 -2.30 18.20
C ARG A 7 -18.60 -1.02 17.82
N PRO A 8 -18.85 -0.47 16.65
CA PRO A 8 -18.25 0.82 16.27
C PRO A 8 -18.76 1.93 17.19
N GLU A 9 -17.84 2.80 17.60
CA GLU A 9 -18.13 3.97 18.41
C GLU A 9 -18.06 5.23 17.56
N PRO A 10 -19.11 6.08 17.56
CA PRO A 10 -19.08 7.29 16.75
C PRO A 10 -18.04 8.28 17.30
N LEU A 11 -17.19 8.77 16.40
CA LEU A 11 -16.23 9.85 16.68
C LEU A 11 -16.91 11.20 16.46
N THR A 12 -16.80 12.09 17.46
CA THR A 12 -17.13 13.50 17.26
C THR A 12 -15.86 14.30 17.02
N PHE A 13 -15.93 15.34 16.20
CA PHE A 13 -14.77 16.21 15.92
C PHE A 13 -14.17 16.78 17.22
N ALA A 14 -15.03 17.18 18.16
CA ALA A 14 -14.61 17.70 19.47
C ALA A 14 -13.86 16.65 20.32
N SER A 15 -14.18 15.36 20.20
CA SER A 15 -13.44 14.28 20.90
C SER A 15 -12.11 14.01 20.22
N ALA A 16 -12.06 14.03 18.91
CA ALA A 16 -10.84 13.82 18.13
C ALA A 16 -9.78 14.91 18.40
N CYS A 17 -10.19 16.16 18.50
CA CYS A 17 -9.27 17.29 18.78
C CYS A 17 -8.76 17.32 20.23
N ARG A 18 -9.40 16.63 21.16
CA ARG A 18 -8.98 16.59 22.58
C ARG A 18 -7.97 15.49 22.91
N ASP A 19 -7.72 14.59 21.98
CA ASP A 19 -6.79 13.48 22.21
C ASP A 19 -5.34 14.01 22.14
N THR A 20 -4.79 14.33 23.31
CA THR A 20 -3.42 14.84 23.52
C THR A 20 -2.39 13.70 23.62
N SER A 21 -2.61 12.56 22.97
CA SER A 21 -1.61 11.51 22.89
C SER A 21 -0.34 12.08 22.24
N SER A 22 0.78 12.06 22.97
CA SER A 22 2.03 12.69 22.57
C SER A 22 2.51 12.16 21.23
N PRO A 23 2.84 13.02 20.25
CA PRO A 23 3.43 12.57 19.00
C PRO A 23 4.79 11.94 19.28
N THR A 24 4.99 10.74 18.77
CA THR A 24 6.32 10.12 18.76
C THR A 24 7.18 10.96 17.82
N LYS A 25 7.97 11.89 18.37
CA LYS A 25 8.91 12.71 17.60
C LYS A 25 9.96 11.80 16.97
N SER A 26 9.86 11.60 15.68
CA SER A 26 10.96 11.12 14.86
C SER A 26 11.39 12.26 13.93
N ASP A 27 12.52 12.87 14.24
CA ASP A 27 13.02 14.09 13.58
C ASP A 27 13.74 13.86 12.24
N ALA A 28 13.68 12.66 11.66
CA ALA A 28 14.31 12.37 10.37
C ALA A 28 13.30 12.52 9.21
N PRO A 29 13.62 13.29 8.16
CA PRO A 29 12.71 13.56 7.03
C PRO A 29 12.29 12.28 6.27
N THR A 30 13.13 11.26 6.25
CA THR A 30 12.84 9.94 5.64
C THR A 30 11.84 9.10 6.44
N LEU A 31 11.55 9.46 7.68
CA LEU A 31 10.65 8.73 8.58
C LEU A 31 9.27 9.38 8.73
N ARG A 32 9.03 10.55 8.14
CA ARG A 32 7.73 11.23 8.24
C ARG A 32 6.58 10.38 7.76
N ASP A 33 6.73 9.74 6.61
CA ASP A 33 5.69 8.90 6.03
C ASP A 33 5.47 7.58 6.76
N ARG A 34 6.43 7.16 7.60
CA ARG A 34 6.36 5.94 8.42
C ARG A 34 5.88 6.20 9.84
N ARG A 35 5.66 7.45 10.21
CA ARG A 35 5.11 7.81 11.50
C ARG A 35 3.60 7.58 11.53
N GLN A 36 3.12 6.96 12.61
CA GLN A 36 1.70 6.88 12.88
C GLN A 36 1.19 8.25 13.37
N LEU A 37 0.11 8.74 12.78
CA LEU A 37 -0.53 9.99 13.16
C LEU A 37 -1.42 9.76 14.38
N THR A 38 -1.47 10.74 15.28
CA THR A 38 -2.44 10.74 16.38
C THR A 38 -3.85 11.01 15.85
N LEU A 39 -4.87 10.75 16.66
CA LEU A 39 -6.26 11.02 16.30
C LEU A 39 -6.48 12.50 15.95
N ALA A 40 -5.90 13.41 16.73
CA ALA A 40 -5.99 14.86 16.48
C ALA A 40 -5.29 15.27 15.19
N GLU A 41 -4.12 14.69 14.90
CA GLU A 41 -3.40 14.93 13.64
C GLU A 41 -4.16 14.40 12.43
N ASN A 42 -4.77 13.22 12.53
CA ASN A 42 -5.63 12.69 11.48
C ASN A 42 -6.86 13.57 11.24
N ALA A 43 -7.50 14.08 12.30
CA ALA A 43 -8.64 14.99 12.17
C ALA A 43 -8.24 16.33 11.53
N ALA A 44 -7.11 16.91 11.94
CA ALA A 44 -6.59 18.14 11.34
C ALA A 44 -6.23 17.96 9.86
N LEU A 45 -5.49 16.90 9.54
CA LEU A 45 -5.12 16.55 8.16
C LEU A 45 -6.34 16.32 7.28
N PHE A 46 -7.38 15.67 7.80
CA PHE A 46 -8.63 15.46 7.08
C PHE A 46 -9.29 16.78 6.69
N VAL A 47 -9.42 17.72 7.61
CA VAL A 47 -10.05 19.03 7.35
C VAL A 47 -9.21 19.86 6.38
N GLU A 48 -7.90 19.88 6.56
CA GLU A 48 -6.98 20.59 5.67
C GLU A 48 -7.07 20.09 4.23
N THR A 49 -6.90 18.78 4.04
CA THR A 49 -6.91 18.16 2.71
C THR A 49 -8.30 18.20 2.07
N ALA A 50 -9.37 17.99 2.83
CA ALA A 50 -10.75 18.14 2.31
C ALA A 50 -11.01 19.55 1.81
N THR A 51 -10.54 20.58 2.54
CA THR A 51 -10.67 21.98 2.14
C THR A 51 -9.87 22.28 0.87
N ALA A 52 -8.65 21.77 0.76
CA ALA A 52 -7.81 21.93 -0.43
C ALA A 52 -8.46 21.28 -1.67
N LEU A 53 -8.92 20.02 -1.52
CA LEU A 53 -9.59 19.29 -2.60
C LEU A 53 -10.91 19.95 -3.02
N ALA A 54 -11.68 20.49 -2.07
CA ALA A 54 -12.89 21.23 -2.37
C ALA A 54 -12.60 22.50 -3.20
N LYS A 55 -11.52 23.23 -2.88
CA LYS A 55 -11.07 24.38 -3.68
C LYS A 55 -10.64 23.98 -5.08
N ARG A 56 -9.89 22.86 -5.22
CA ARG A 56 -9.51 22.30 -6.53
C ARG A 56 -10.72 21.93 -7.36
N ALA A 57 -11.71 21.27 -6.76
CA ALA A 57 -12.96 20.92 -7.43
C ALA A 57 -13.74 22.15 -7.88
N ALA A 58 -13.80 23.19 -7.05
CA ALA A 58 -14.48 24.45 -7.38
C ALA A 58 -13.80 25.22 -8.53
N SER A 59 -12.49 25.04 -8.74
CA SER A 59 -11.77 25.61 -9.88
C SER A 59 -11.97 24.84 -11.20
N GLY A 60 -12.79 23.80 -11.21
CA GLY A 60 -13.07 22.96 -12.39
C GLY A 60 -11.98 21.91 -12.68
N THR A 61 -10.97 21.76 -11.80
CA THR A 61 -9.96 20.72 -11.96
C THR A 61 -10.53 19.38 -11.47
N PRO A 62 -10.53 18.31 -12.28
CA PRO A 62 -11.03 17.03 -11.83
C PRO A 62 -10.15 16.49 -10.69
N VAL A 63 -10.81 16.06 -9.60
CA VAL A 63 -10.15 15.46 -8.45
C VAL A 63 -10.20 13.95 -8.59
N ALA A 64 -9.07 13.34 -8.93
CA ALA A 64 -8.88 11.90 -8.93
C ALA A 64 -7.81 11.53 -7.89
N PHE A 65 -7.88 10.32 -7.35
CA PHE A 65 -6.84 9.83 -6.45
C PHE A 65 -5.55 9.58 -7.24
N ASP A 66 -4.47 10.20 -6.77
CA ASP A 66 -3.10 9.90 -7.21
C ASP A 66 -2.23 9.63 -5.98
N LYS A 67 -1.54 8.51 -5.99
CA LYS A 67 -0.62 8.13 -4.90
C LYS A 67 0.56 9.09 -4.71
N ASP A 68 0.88 9.87 -5.73
CA ASP A 68 1.98 10.84 -5.74
C ASP A 68 1.50 12.29 -5.52
N ASP A 69 0.18 12.51 -5.41
CA ASP A 69 -0.43 13.77 -5.00
C ASP A 69 -0.61 13.79 -3.47
N ASP A 70 0.09 14.70 -2.81
CA ASP A 70 0.11 14.85 -1.35
C ASP A 70 -1.26 15.13 -0.76
N GLU A 71 -2.12 15.90 -1.45
CA GLU A 71 -3.45 16.27 -0.97
C GLU A 71 -4.41 15.07 -1.01
N THR A 72 -4.47 14.34 -2.14
CA THR A 72 -5.35 13.18 -2.27
C THR A 72 -4.89 12.02 -1.41
N LEU A 73 -3.57 11.76 -1.31
CA LEU A 73 -3.03 10.75 -0.43
C LEU A 73 -3.24 11.09 1.04
N GLY A 74 -3.03 12.36 1.44
CA GLY A 74 -3.28 12.83 2.80
C GLY A 74 -4.75 12.67 3.20
N PHE A 75 -5.67 13.04 2.31
CA PHE A 75 -7.11 12.86 2.52
C PHE A 75 -7.49 11.40 2.72
N VAL A 76 -7.02 10.51 1.84
CA VAL A 76 -7.32 9.07 1.93
C VAL A 76 -6.73 8.47 3.21
N THR A 77 -5.49 8.84 3.58
CA THR A 77 -4.85 8.39 4.82
C THR A 77 -5.65 8.79 6.05
N ALA A 78 -5.99 10.06 6.16
CA ALA A 78 -6.73 10.59 7.30
C ALA A 78 -8.15 9.99 7.39
N ALA A 79 -8.87 9.93 6.27
CA ALA A 79 -10.21 9.33 6.21
C ALA A 79 -10.21 7.85 6.60
N ALA A 80 -9.23 7.09 6.08
CA ALA A 80 -9.08 5.67 6.40
C ALA A 80 -8.77 5.44 7.88
N ASN A 81 -7.87 6.24 8.47
CA ASN A 81 -7.49 6.13 9.89
C ASN A 81 -8.62 6.53 10.83
N LEU A 82 -9.34 7.62 10.54
CA LEU A 82 -10.53 8.01 11.31
C LEU A 82 -11.60 6.91 11.29
N ARG A 83 -11.82 6.30 10.12
CA ARG A 83 -12.72 5.15 10.00
C ARG A 83 -12.19 3.92 10.74
N ALA A 84 -10.91 3.61 10.62
CA ALA A 84 -10.26 2.50 11.31
C ALA A 84 -10.45 2.60 12.82
N ARG A 85 -10.30 3.81 13.38
CA ARG A 85 -10.51 4.09 14.80
C ARG A 85 -11.93 3.77 15.25
N VAL A 86 -12.93 4.18 14.47
CA VAL A 86 -14.36 3.89 14.77
C VAL A 86 -14.64 2.39 14.82
N TYR A 87 -13.99 1.61 13.97
CA TYR A 87 -14.20 0.16 13.85
C TYR A 87 -13.18 -0.68 14.63
N HIS A 88 -12.34 -0.07 15.45
CA HIS A 88 -11.26 -0.74 16.20
C HIS A 88 -10.32 -1.57 15.29
N ILE A 89 -10.02 -1.01 14.10
CA ILE A 89 -9.07 -1.58 13.15
C ILE A 89 -7.72 -0.87 13.33
N PRO A 90 -6.57 -1.55 13.22
CA PRO A 90 -5.26 -0.90 13.29
C PRO A 90 -5.12 0.22 12.25
N GLU A 91 -4.69 1.39 12.70
CA GLU A 91 -4.42 2.55 11.84
C GLU A 91 -3.16 2.31 11.01
N GLN A 92 -3.12 2.90 9.81
CA GLN A 92 -2.04 2.75 8.86
C GLN A 92 -1.18 4.01 8.80
N THR A 93 0.11 3.84 8.51
CA THR A 93 0.98 4.98 8.20
C THR A 93 0.66 5.53 6.81
N ARG A 94 1.10 6.75 6.51
CA ARG A 94 0.97 7.33 5.17
C ARG A 94 1.66 6.45 4.12
N PHE A 95 2.81 5.87 4.46
CA PHE A 95 3.54 4.95 3.60
C PHE A 95 2.74 3.69 3.28
N ASP A 96 2.13 3.05 4.29
CA ASP A 96 1.30 1.86 4.10
C ASP A 96 0.04 2.19 3.28
N THR A 97 -0.60 3.33 3.55
CA THR A 97 -1.74 3.81 2.78
C THR A 97 -1.37 4.04 1.31
N LYS A 98 -0.20 4.65 1.04
CA LYS A 98 0.31 4.82 -0.33
C LYS A 98 0.47 3.48 -1.05
N GLN A 99 0.99 2.46 -0.36
CA GLN A 99 1.15 1.13 -0.94
C GLN A 99 -0.20 0.46 -1.25
N ILE A 100 -1.12 0.50 -0.30
CA ILE A 100 -2.43 -0.16 -0.41
C ILE A 100 -3.32 0.55 -1.44
N ALA A 101 -3.51 1.85 -1.30
CA ALA A 101 -4.37 2.65 -2.17
C ALA A 101 -3.76 2.85 -3.57
N GLY A 102 -2.44 2.94 -3.67
CA GLY A 102 -1.71 3.04 -4.93
C GLY A 102 -1.53 1.72 -5.67
N ASN A 103 -2.03 0.61 -5.10
CA ASN A 103 -1.86 -0.74 -5.66
C ASN A 103 -0.40 -1.05 -6.04
N ILE A 104 0.52 -0.64 -5.17
CA ILE A 104 1.97 -0.83 -5.41
C ILE A 104 2.32 -2.29 -5.16
N ILE A 105 2.85 -2.94 -6.18
CA ILE A 105 3.42 -4.28 -6.05
C ILE A 105 4.85 -4.14 -5.51
N PRO A 106 5.16 -4.66 -4.30
CA PRO A 106 6.49 -4.54 -3.75
C PRO A 106 7.52 -5.28 -4.62
N ALA A 107 8.54 -4.55 -5.07
CA ALA A 107 9.68 -5.13 -5.76
C ALA A 107 10.80 -5.44 -4.76
N ILE A 108 11.14 -6.72 -4.63
CA ILE A 108 12.21 -7.18 -3.73
C ILE A 108 13.46 -7.46 -4.58
N ALA A 109 14.55 -6.75 -4.30
CA ALA A 109 15.79 -6.83 -5.08
C ALA A 109 16.33 -8.26 -5.21
N THR A 110 16.31 -9.03 -4.12
CA THR A 110 16.77 -10.43 -4.11
C THR A 110 15.89 -11.34 -4.97
N THR A 111 14.57 -11.17 -4.91
CA THR A 111 13.62 -11.92 -5.75
C THR A 111 13.83 -11.57 -7.23
N ASN A 112 14.00 -10.30 -7.55
CA ASN A 112 14.26 -9.85 -8.92
C ASN A 112 15.59 -10.41 -9.45
N ALA A 113 16.64 -10.46 -8.63
CA ALA A 113 17.92 -11.05 -9.00
C ALA A 113 17.82 -12.55 -9.29
N ILE A 114 17.07 -13.30 -8.45
CA ILE A 114 16.83 -14.74 -8.68
C ILE A 114 16.07 -14.95 -9.99
N VAL A 115 14.99 -14.21 -10.21
CA VAL A 115 14.19 -14.33 -11.45
C VAL A 115 15.02 -13.96 -12.68
N ALA A 116 15.81 -12.89 -12.60
CA ALA A 116 16.71 -12.51 -13.70
C ALA A 116 17.74 -13.62 -14.03
N GLY A 117 18.33 -14.24 -13.01
CA GLY A 117 19.24 -15.37 -13.20
C GLY A 117 18.56 -16.56 -13.87
N LEU A 118 17.33 -16.90 -13.48
CA LEU A 118 16.55 -17.97 -14.10
C LEU A 118 16.22 -17.66 -15.56
N VAL A 119 15.85 -16.42 -15.89
CA VAL A 119 15.60 -15.99 -17.26
C VAL A 119 16.85 -16.16 -18.13
N VAL A 120 18.04 -15.84 -17.61
CA VAL A 120 19.30 -16.03 -18.33
C VAL A 120 19.57 -17.52 -18.58
N VAL A 121 19.32 -18.40 -17.62
CA VAL A 121 19.49 -19.85 -17.79
C VAL A 121 18.59 -20.38 -18.90
N GLU A 122 17.31 -20.00 -18.91
CA GLU A 122 16.37 -20.40 -19.97
C GLU A 122 16.80 -19.84 -21.35
N ALA A 123 17.28 -18.60 -21.40
CA ALA A 123 17.82 -18.03 -22.64
C ALA A 123 19.04 -18.80 -23.18
N LEU A 124 19.94 -19.25 -22.31
CA LEU A 124 21.08 -20.08 -22.70
C LEU A 124 20.63 -21.46 -23.22
N HIS A 125 19.59 -22.07 -22.62
CA HIS A 125 19.00 -23.29 -23.14
C HIS A 125 18.45 -23.09 -24.57
N MET A 126 17.74 -21.97 -24.80
CA MET A 126 17.21 -21.62 -26.12
C MET A 126 18.32 -21.44 -27.16
N LEU A 127 19.34 -20.66 -26.82
CA LEU A 127 20.49 -20.40 -27.70
C LEU A 127 21.30 -21.67 -28.03
N ALA A 128 21.37 -22.60 -27.08
CA ALA A 128 22.01 -23.91 -27.29
C ALA A 128 21.09 -24.93 -27.97
N SER A 129 19.89 -24.53 -28.45
CA SER A 129 18.88 -25.39 -29.06
C SER A 129 18.41 -26.56 -28.16
N ARG A 130 18.54 -26.40 -26.83
CA ARG A 130 18.11 -27.41 -25.84
C ARG A 130 16.65 -27.21 -25.44
N TRP A 131 15.75 -27.31 -26.41
CA TRP A 131 14.33 -27.01 -26.25
C TRP A 131 13.61 -27.92 -25.23
N SER A 132 14.06 -29.17 -25.11
CA SER A 132 13.51 -30.14 -24.13
C SER A 132 13.87 -29.80 -22.67
N GLU A 133 14.86 -28.94 -22.45
CA GLU A 133 15.31 -28.52 -21.12
C GLU A 133 14.61 -27.27 -20.60
N LEU A 134 13.86 -26.57 -21.48
CA LEU A 134 13.12 -25.37 -21.09
C LEU A 134 12.12 -25.67 -19.98
N ARG A 135 12.00 -24.74 -19.04
CA ARG A 135 11.07 -24.84 -17.92
C ARG A 135 10.34 -23.51 -17.70
N VAL A 136 9.09 -23.61 -17.30
CA VAL A 136 8.37 -22.50 -16.71
C VAL A 136 8.68 -22.51 -15.21
N VAL A 137 9.25 -21.44 -14.71
CA VAL A 137 9.67 -21.34 -13.31
C VAL A 137 8.75 -20.37 -12.58
N SER A 138 8.21 -20.80 -11.44
CA SER A 138 7.35 -20.00 -10.57
C SER A 138 7.91 -19.95 -9.16
N LEU A 139 8.08 -18.74 -8.63
CA LEU A 139 8.48 -18.51 -7.25
C LEU A 139 7.24 -18.25 -6.39
N ALA A 140 7.00 -19.11 -5.38
CA ALA A 140 5.84 -18.96 -4.54
C ALA A 140 6.03 -17.84 -3.50
N ARG A 141 5.04 -16.96 -3.39
CA ARG A 141 5.06 -15.79 -2.50
C ARG A 141 5.20 -16.12 -1.00
N ARG A 142 4.71 -17.29 -0.56
CA ARG A 142 4.71 -17.71 0.86
C ARG A 142 5.53 -18.97 1.14
N SER A 143 6.34 -19.40 0.18
CA SER A 143 7.12 -20.64 0.28
C SER A 143 8.54 -20.35 -0.18
N THR A 144 9.50 -20.99 0.44
CA THR A 144 10.89 -21.04 -0.03
C THR A 144 11.08 -22.00 -1.22
N ARG A 145 9.97 -22.48 -1.81
CA ARG A 145 9.98 -23.47 -2.89
C ARG A 145 9.90 -22.77 -4.24
N LEU A 146 10.72 -23.25 -5.14
CA LEU A 146 10.69 -22.95 -6.57
C LEU A 146 9.93 -24.09 -7.25
N PHE A 147 8.92 -23.75 -8.03
CA PHE A 147 8.16 -24.72 -8.82
C PHE A 147 8.61 -24.63 -10.26
N THR A 148 8.88 -25.79 -10.87
CA THR A 148 9.25 -25.90 -12.29
C THR A 148 8.24 -26.80 -12.99
N THR A 149 7.77 -26.36 -14.15
CA THR A 149 6.87 -27.13 -15.01
C THR A 149 7.38 -27.11 -16.45
N PHE A 150 6.99 -28.10 -17.25
CA PHE A 150 7.24 -28.06 -18.68
C PHE A 150 6.37 -26.99 -19.34
N PRO A 151 6.88 -26.32 -20.39
CA PRO A 151 6.06 -25.44 -21.22
C PRO A 151 4.87 -26.21 -21.78
N CYS A 152 3.70 -25.59 -21.82
CA CYS A 152 2.54 -26.16 -22.49
C CYS A 152 2.81 -26.25 -24.00
N SER A 153 2.49 -27.37 -24.62
CA SER A 153 2.46 -27.45 -26.08
C SER A 153 1.36 -26.53 -26.61
N LEU A 154 1.64 -25.81 -27.70
CA LEU A 154 0.59 -25.06 -28.38
C LEU A 154 -0.51 -26.02 -28.82
N PRO A 155 -1.80 -25.66 -28.67
CA PRO A 155 -2.86 -26.42 -29.24
C PRO A 155 -2.70 -26.45 -30.77
N ASN A 156 -2.80 -27.66 -31.35
CA ASN A 156 -2.77 -27.83 -32.80
C ASN A 156 -4.02 -27.21 -33.43
#